data_21d46bd3e60d191ad22458bed3b3d6f7
#
_entry.id   21d46bd3e60d191ad22458bed3b3d6f7
#
_cell.length_a   1.000
_cell.length_b   1.000
_cell.length_c   1.000
_cell.angle_alpha   90.00
_cell.angle_beta   90.00
_cell.angle_gamma   90.00
#
_symmetry.space_group_name_H-M   'P 1'
#
loop_
_entity.id
_entity.type
_entity.pdbx_description
1 polymer ?
#
loop_
_entity_poly.entity_id
_entity_poly.type
_entity_poly.pdbx_seq_one_letter_code
_entity_poly.pdbx_strand_id
1 'polypeptide(L)'
;GEADVLMKGLVNTDDLLRHVLNKNYGLRQEGGVISHVAAFYLPQLERIVLMTDVAVIPTPSPEQRRAQLTYATALAHQLGIETPRVALLHFCEKVSEKFPITLDYAALKEEANKGVFGKVIVDGPLDLLCSLSPQGLVDKHLTSVLEGQADVLIFPDIETGNAVYKTLSFLVPKAEAASMLVGTTHPVVLTSRGDSIA
;
A
#
# COMPACT_ATOMS: atom_id res chain seq x y z
N GLY A 1 5.41 -21.03 -18.51
CA GLY A 1 6.27 -20.04 -19.13
C GLY A 1 7.74 -20.37 -18.98
N GLU A 2 8.59 -19.60 -19.58
CA GLU A 2 10.06 -19.79 -19.50
C GLU A 2 10.70 -19.02 -18.33
N ALA A 3 9.90 -18.26 -17.56
CA ALA A 3 10.37 -17.47 -16.43
C ALA A 3 9.34 -17.45 -15.30
N ASP A 4 9.81 -17.44 -14.06
CA ASP A 4 8.98 -17.45 -12.85
C ASP A 4 8.74 -16.03 -12.31
N VAL A 5 9.61 -15.07 -12.62
CA VAL A 5 9.55 -13.67 -12.15
C VAL A 5 9.85 -12.73 -13.32
N LEU A 6 9.07 -11.68 -13.45
CA LEU A 6 9.33 -10.57 -14.37
C LEU A 6 9.89 -9.38 -13.58
N MET A 7 11.07 -8.91 -13.98
CA MET A 7 11.67 -7.71 -13.39
C MET A 7 11.77 -6.59 -14.43
N LYS A 8 11.28 -5.40 -14.08
CA LYS A 8 11.41 -4.21 -14.92
C LYS A 8 12.85 -3.70 -14.92
N GLY A 9 13.40 -3.50 -16.12
CA GLY A 9 14.65 -2.76 -16.34
C GLY A 9 14.40 -1.30 -16.74
N LEU A 10 15.10 -0.83 -17.77
CA LEU A 10 15.02 0.56 -18.25
C LEU A 10 13.75 0.91 -19.06
N VAL A 11 12.86 -0.03 -19.27
CA VAL A 11 11.58 0.19 -19.99
C VAL A 11 10.70 1.16 -19.22
N ASN A 12 9.90 1.97 -19.93
CA ASN A 12 8.90 2.82 -19.29
C ASN A 12 7.88 1.98 -18.50
N THR A 13 7.46 2.48 -17.34
CA THR A 13 6.47 1.79 -16.51
C THR A 13 5.15 1.63 -17.25
N ASP A 14 4.70 2.64 -18.00
CA ASP A 14 3.46 2.60 -18.78
C ASP A 14 3.49 1.51 -19.85
N ASP A 15 4.62 1.30 -20.52
CA ASP A 15 4.79 0.27 -21.52
C ASP A 15 4.75 -1.13 -20.88
N LEU A 16 5.42 -1.31 -19.76
CA LEU A 16 5.35 -2.56 -19.00
C LEU A 16 3.93 -2.83 -18.51
N LEU A 17 3.28 -1.86 -17.87
CA LEU A 17 1.92 -1.99 -17.35
C LEU A 17 0.93 -2.34 -18.46
N ARG A 18 1.04 -1.72 -19.64
CA ARG A 18 0.21 -2.04 -20.80
C ARG A 18 0.31 -3.51 -21.17
N HIS A 19 1.49 -4.11 -21.10
CA HIS A 19 1.69 -5.53 -21.37
C HIS A 19 1.18 -6.42 -20.23
N VAL A 20 1.49 -6.07 -18.98
CA VAL A 20 1.02 -6.82 -17.80
C VAL A 20 -0.52 -6.83 -17.72
N LEU A 21 -1.16 -5.72 -18.03
CA LEU A 21 -2.63 -5.58 -18.01
C LEU A 21 -3.31 -6.25 -19.22
N ASN A 22 -2.56 -6.61 -20.25
CA ASN A 22 -3.11 -7.23 -21.45
C ASN A 22 -3.55 -8.68 -21.16
N LYS A 23 -4.84 -8.94 -21.34
CA LYS A 23 -5.46 -10.25 -21.08
C LYS A 23 -4.83 -11.40 -21.86
N ASN A 24 -4.23 -11.11 -23.03
CA ASN A 24 -3.64 -12.13 -23.90
C ASN A 24 -2.33 -12.73 -23.35
N TYR A 25 -1.67 -12.05 -22.43
CA TYR A 25 -0.39 -12.52 -21.87
C TYR A 25 -0.53 -13.30 -20.56
N GLY A 26 -1.73 -13.41 -19.99
CA GLY A 26 -2.01 -14.26 -18.85
C GLY A 26 -1.40 -13.81 -17.51
N LEU A 27 -0.81 -12.61 -17.44
CA LEU A 27 -0.25 -12.06 -16.20
C LEU A 27 -1.32 -11.47 -15.28
N ARG A 28 -2.51 -11.20 -15.80
CA ARG A 28 -3.67 -10.72 -15.04
C ARG A 28 -4.66 -11.84 -14.86
N GLN A 29 -5.11 -12.07 -13.64
CA GLN A 29 -6.27 -12.94 -13.38
C GLN A 29 -7.55 -12.31 -13.97
N GLU A 30 -8.44 -13.13 -14.46
CA GLU A 30 -9.72 -12.66 -14.98
C GLU A 30 -10.54 -12.00 -13.86
N GLY A 31 -10.99 -10.76 -14.10
CA GLY A 31 -11.65 -9.95 -13.07
C GLY A 31 -10.75 -9.45 -11.94
N GLY A 32 -9.46 -9.84 -11.92
CA GLY A 32 -8.52 -9.47 -10.87
C GLY A 32 -8.14 -7.98 -10.89
N VAL A 33 -7.94 -7.42 -9.71
CA VAL A 33 -7.36 -6.08 -9.51
C VAL A 33 -5.84 -6.21 -9.52
N ILE A 34 -5.16 -5.37 -10.31
CA ILE A 34 -3.71 -5.21 -10.22
C ILE A 34 -3.44 -3.90 -9.49
N SER A 35 -2.60 -3.94 -8.47
CA SER A 35 -2.17 -2.81 -7.68
C SER A 35 -0.66 -2.85 -7.49
N HIS A 36 -0.11 -1.83 -6.87
CA HIS A 36 1.32 -1.70 -6.61
C HIS A 36 1.56 -1.63 -5.11
N VAL A 37 2.53 -2.41 -4.62
CA VAL A 37 2.99 -2.31 -3.24
C VAL A 37 4.48 -1.98 -3.23
N ALA A 38 4.83 -0.93 -2.49
CA ALA A 38 6.21 -0.59 -2.17
C ALA A 38 6.51 -0.96 -0.72
N ALA A 39 7.68 -1.54 -0.47
CA ALA A 39 8.23 -1.79 0.84
C ALA A 39 9.37 -0.78 1.07
N PHE A 40 9.23 0.06 2.10
CA PHE A 40 10.25 1.01 2.52
C PHE A 40 10.86 0.60 3.84
N TYR A 41 12.17 0.41 3.89
CA TYR A 41 12.89 0.48 5.16
C TYR A 41 13.07 1.94 5.53
N LEU A 42 12.52 2.33 6.68
CA LEU A 42 12.59 3.68 7.21
C LEU A 42 13.52 3.69 8.42
N PRO A 43 14.75 4.25 8.29
CA PRO A 43 15.74 4.24 9.38
C PRO A 43 15.24 4.89 10.69
N GLN A 44 14.39 5.90 10.58
CA GLN A 44 13.80 6.59 11.73
C GLN A 44 12.82 5.73 12.52
N LEU A 45 12.24 4.72 11.89
CA LEU A 45 11.33 3.77 12.50
C LEU A 45 11.98 2.40 12.75
N GLU A 46 13.20 2.19 12.22
CA GLU A 46 13.98 0.94 12.29
C GLU A 46 13.19 -0.28 11.79
N ARG A 47 12.27 -0.08 10.82
CA ARG A 47 11.41 -1.14 10.28
C ARG A 47 10.97 -0.88 8.86
N ILE A 48 10.45 -1.94 8.22
CA ILE A 48 9.81 -1.87 6.92
C ILE A 48 8.37 -1.40 7.09
N VAL A 49 7.93 -0.47 6.22
CA VAL A 49 6.54 -0.05 6.07
C VAL A 49 6.11 -0.30 4.63
N LEU A 50 5.00 -1.01 4.46
CA LEU A 50 4.40 -1.26 3.15
C LEU A 50 3.49 -0.09 2.76
N MET A 51 3.46 0.24 1.48
CA MET A 51 2.69 1.38 0.94
C MET A 51 1.98 0.97 -0.35
N THR A 52 0.68 1.26 -0.45
CA THR A 52 -0.15 0.96 -1.63
C THR A 52 -1.28 1.98 -1.80
N ASP A 53 -1.71 2.38 -2.99
CA ASP A 53 -1.09 2.26 -4.30
C ASP A 53 -0.27 3.52 -4.58
N VAL A 54 0.88 3.38 -5.21
CA VAL A 54 1.74 4.53 -5.51
C VAL A 54 2.05 4.66 -7.01
N ALA A 55 1.52 3.75 -7.87
CA ALA A 55 1.95 3.68 -9.27
C ALA A 55 0.93 3.15 -10.29
N VAL A 56 -0.20 2.56 -9.91
CA VAL A 56 -1.08 1.83 -10.84
C VAL A 56 -2.51 2.34 -10.87
N ILE A 57 -3.17 2.48 -9.71
CA ILE A 57 -4.60 2.82 -9.66
C ILE A 57 -4.76 4.29 -9.27
N PRO A 58 -5.18 5.16 -10.20
CA PRO A 58 -5.30 6.58 -9.92
C PRO A 58 -6.26 6.87 -8.76
N THR A 59 -7.50 6.47 -8.90
CA THR A 59 -8.53 6.64 -7.87
C THR A 59 -9.18 5.29 -7.61
N PRO A 60 -8.79 4.56 -6.57
CA PRO A 60 -9.32 3.23 -6.30
C PRO A 60 -10.83 3.25 -6.01
N SER A 61 -11.58 2.33 -6.60
CA SER A 61 -12.96 2.04 -6.17
C SER A 61 -12.98 1.32 -4.81
N PRO A 62 -14.15 1.20 -4.14
CA PRO A 62 -14.25 0.39 -2.91
C PRO A 62 -13.72 -1.04 -3.08
N GLU A 63 -14.03 -1.70 -4.19
CA GLU A 63 -13.56 -3.06 -4.51
C GLU A 63 -12.04 -3.09 -4.71
N GLN A 64 -11.48 -2.06 -5.35
CA GLN A 64 -10.04 -1.95 -5.55
C GLN A 64 -9.31 -1.71 -4.22
N ARG A 65 -9.86 -0.86 -3.32
CA ARG A 65 -9.32 -0.68 -1.97
C ARG A 65 -9.34 -1.97 -1.15
N ARG A 66 -10.44 -2.72 -1.26
CA ARG A 66 -10.56 -4.03 -0.62
C ARG A 66 -9.49 -4.99 -1.12
N ALA A 67 -9.22 -5.02 -2.43
CA ALA A 67 -8.14 -5.82 -3.01
C ALA A 67 -6.75 -5.35 -2.53
N GLN A 68 -6.50 -4.03 -2.50
CA GLN A 68 -5.26 -3.46 -1.95
C GLN A 68 -5.02 -3.91 -0.51
N LEU A 69 -6.03 -3.83 0.36
CA LEU A 69 -5.95 -4.30 1.74
C LEU A 69 -5.63 -5.80 1.79
N THR A 70 -6.31 -6.62 1.00
CA THR A 70 -6.07 -8.06 0.91
C THR A 70 -4.62 -8.38 0.52
N TYR A 71 -4.13 -7.75 -0.55
CA TYR A 71 -2.79 -8.01 -1.07
C TYR A 71 -1.70 -7.52 -0.14
N ALA A 72 -1.85 -6.32 0.41
CA ALA A 72 -0.86 -5.75 1.32
C ALA A 72 -0.78 -6.54 2.64
N THR A 73 -1.92 -7.02 3.16
CA THR A 73 -1.96 -7.90 4.33
C THR A 73 -1.26 -9.23 4.05
N ALA A 74 -1.54 -9.85 2.89
CA ALA A 74 -0.88 -11.09 2.49
C ALA A 74 0.63 -10.93 2.35
N LEU A 75 1.09 -9.83 1.74
CA LEU A 75 2.52 -9.53 1.62
C LEU A 75 3.16 -9.28 2.99
N ALA A 76 2.49 -8.56 3.89
CA ALA A 76 2.98 -8.34 5.25
C ALA A 76 3.17 -9.68 6.01
N HIS A 77 2.23 -10.62 5.86
CA HIS A 77 2.38 -11.97 6.42
C HIS A 77 3.59 -12.72 5.83
N GLN A 78 3.81 -12.61 4.52
CA GLN A 78 4.99 -13.23 3.86
C GLN A 78 6.31 -12.63 4.36
N LEU A 79 6.30 -11.37 4.77
CA LEU A 79 7.46 -10.71 5.40
C LEU A 79 7.60 -11.02 6.90
N GLY A 80 6.76 -11.91 7.45
CA GLY A 80 6.86 -12.36 8.83
C GLY A 80 6.09 -11.52 9.85
N ILE A 81 5.26 -10.57 9.41
CA ILE A 81 4.41 -9.78 10.30
C ILE A 81 3.13 -10.56 10.59
N GLU A 82 3.06 -11.19 11.75
CA GLU A 82 1.92 -12.08 12.10
C GLU A 82 0.57 -11.36 12.17
N THR A 83 0.55 -10.12 12.62
CA THR A 83 -0.67 -9.32 12.78
C THR A 83 -0.40 -7.91 12.24
N PRO A 84 -0.44 -7.72 10.91
CA PRO A 84 -0.17 -6.43 10.30
C PRO A 84 -1.13 -5.35 10.80
N ARG A 85 -0.60 -4.16 11.08
CA ARG A 85 -1.34 -2.95 11.42
C ARG A 85 -1.49 -2.12 10.17
N VAL A 86 -2.71 -1.97 9.67
CA VAL A 86 -3.01 -1.28 8.42
C VAL A 86 -3.72 0.03 8.66
N ALA A 87 -3.11 1.13 8.23
CA ALA A 87 -3.70 2.46 8.26
C ALA A 87 -4.35 2.82 6.92
N LEU A 88 -5.61 3.23 6.98
CA LEU A 88 -6.35 3.78 5.84
C LEU A 88 -6.20 5.30 5.88
N LEU A 89 -5.38 5.85 4.98
CA LEU A 89 -4.91 7.23 5.05
C LEU A 89 -5.93 8.24 4.54
N HIS A 90 -6.09 9.30 5.31
CA HIS A 90 -6.88 10.48 4.96
C HIS A 90 -6.37 11.70 5.74
N PHE A 91 -6.61 12.91 5.25
CA PHE A 91 -6.21 14.13 5.95
C PHE A 91 -7.06 14.43 7.19
N CYS A 92 -8.20 13.79 7.32
CA CYS A 92 -9.16 13.97 8.42
C CYS A 92 -9.42 12.60 9.06
N GLU A 93 -9.43 12.56 10.39
CA GLU A 93 -9.58 11.34 11.19
C GLU A 93 -11.05 11.03 11.56
N LYS A 94 -11.99 11.65 10.86
CA LYS A 94 -13.44 11.47 11.10
C LYS A 94 -14.13 10.89 9.88
N VAL A 95 -14.95 9.88 10.12
CA VAL A 95 -15.88 9.38 9.10
C VAL A 95 -16.93 10.44 8.81
N SER A 96 -17.13 10.77 7.54
CA SER A 96 -18.03 11.85 7.12
C SER A 96 -18.57 11.64 5.71
N GLU A 97 -19.85 11.86 5.50
CA GLU A 97 -20.49 11.86 4.17
C GLU A 97 -19.91 12.91 3.23
N LYS A 98 -19.28 13.97 3.76
CA LYS A 98 -18.55 14.97 2.94
C LYS A 98 -17.34 14.36 2.23
N PHE A 99 -16.82 13.29 2.77
CA PHE A 99 -15.68 12.53 2.25
C PHE A 99 -16.06 11.05 2.11
N PRO A 100 -16.73 10.67 1.01
CA PRO A 100 -17.29 9.31 0.83
C PRO A 100 -16.29 8.19 1.03
N ILE A 101 -15.00 8.40 0.72
CA ILE A 101 -13.93 7.45 0.96
C ILE A 101 -13.84 7.03 2.45
N THR A 102 -14.18 7.90 3.38
CA THR A 102 -14.13 7.59 4.81
C THR A 102 -15.24 6.60 5.23
N LEU A 103 -16.34 6.53 4.46
CA LEU A 103 -17.38 5.52 4.63
C LEU A 103 -16.88 4.16 4.14
N ASP A 104 -16.15 4.11 3.01
CA ASP A 104 -15.49 2.90 2.53
C ASP A 104 -14.49 2.37 3.57
N TYR A 105 -13.73 3.26 4.21
CA TYR A 105 -12.78 2.93 5.27
C TYR A 105 -13.48 2.34 6.50
N ALA A 106 -14.62 2.88 6.89
CA ALA A 106 -15.41 2.33 7.99
C ALA A 106 -15.91 0.92 7.66
N ALA A 107 -16.35 0.67 6.41
CA ALA A 107 -16.77 -0.64 5.95
C ALA A 107 -15.61 -1.65 5.95
N LEU A 108 -14.43 -1.27 5.44
CA LEU A 108 -13.23 -2.12 5.43
C LEU A 108 -12.78 -2.48 6.85
N LYS A 109 -12.82 -1.52 7.77
CA LYS A 109 -12.53 -1.75 9.19
C LYS A 109 -13.50 -2.75 9.81
N GLU A 110 -14.79 -2.66 9.50
CA GLU A 110 -15.79 -3.61 9.97
C GLU A 110 -15.56 -5.02 9.39
N GLU A 111 -15.23 -5.14 8.10
CA GLU A 111 -14.87 -6.41 7.48
C GLU A 111 -13.62 -7.03 8.12
N ALA A 112 -12.61 -6.21 8.44
CA ALA A 112 -11.40 -6.67 9.13
C ALA A 112 -11.72 -7.21 10.52
N ASN A 113 -12.57 -6.52 11.28
CA ASN A 113 -13.02 -6.97 12.60
C ASN A 113 -13.82 -8.29 12.54
N LYS A 114 -14.45 -8.59 11.41
CA LYS A 114 -15.13 -9.88 11.14
C LYS A 114 -14.16 -10.98 10.64
N GLY A 115 -12.87 -10.66 10.51
CA GLY A 115 -11.84 -11.61 10.08
C GLY A 115 -11.79 -11.88 8.57
N VAL A 116 -12.43 -11.05 7.74
CA VAL A 116 -12.49 -11.22 6.28
C VAL A 116 -11.10 -11.23 5.64
N PHE A 117 -10.15 -10.48 6.19
CA PHE A 117 -8.79 -10.36 5.69
C PHE A 117 -7.77 -11.21 6.47
N GLY A 118 -8.25 -12.14 7.30
CA GLY A 118 -7.39 -12.93 8.17
C GLY A 118 -6.94 -12.15 9.42
N LYS A 119 -5.75 -12.48 9.93
CA LYS A 119 -5.21 -11.86 11.14
C LYS A 119 -4.60 -10.49 10.81
N VAL A 120 -5.35 -9.43 11.01
CA VAL A 120 -4.97 -8.06 10.69
C VAL A 120 -5.69 -7.07 11.63
N ILE A 121 -5.06 -5.94 11.91
CA ILE A 121 -5.68 -4.81 12.62
C ILE A 121 -5.77 -3.65 11.62
N VAL A 122 -6.98 -3.15 11.37
CA VAL A 122 -7.23 -2.06 10.42
C VAL A 122 -7.82 -0.86 11.15
N ASP A 123 -7.29 0.31 10.91
CA ASP A 123 -7.86 1.56 11.41
C ASP A 123 -7.76 2.68 10.39
N GLY A 124 -8.61 3.65 10.54
CA GLY A 124 -8.75 4.84 9.70
C GLY A 124 -10.18 5.36 9.69
N PRO A 125 -10.38 6.54 9.09
CA PRO A 125 -9.36 7.38 8.46
C PRO A 125 -8.34 7.93 9.48
N LEU A 126 -7.07 7.96 9.09
CA LEU A 126 -5.96 8.51 9.88
C LEU A 126 -5.03 9.32 8.96
N ASP A 127 -4.42 10.37 9.48
CA ASP A 127 -3.33 11.01 8.75
C ASP A 127 -2.02 10.21 8.87
N LEU A 128 -1.02 10.60 8.08
CA LEU A 128 0.25 9.90 8.04
C LEU A 128 1.00 9.94 9.38
N LEU A 129 0.94 11.08 10.10
CA LEU A 129 1.61 11.24 11.38
C LEU A 129 1.00 10.35 12.45
N CYS A 130 -0.34 10.35 12.58
CA CYS A 130 -1.06 9.49 13.51
C CYS A 130 -0.91 7.99 13.18
N SER A 131 -0.67 7.68 11.91
CA SER A 131 -0.43 6.29 11.48
C SER A 131 0.94 5.76 11.88
N LEU A 132 1.97 6.60 11.91
CA LEU A 132 3.36 6.18 12.09
C LEU A 132 4.01 6.65 13.39
N SER A 133 3.34 7.51 14.18
CA SER A 133 3.89 8.09 15.40
C SER A 133 2.90 8.04 16.55
N PRO A 134 3.25 7.35 17.67
CA PRO A 134 2.47 7.43 18.91
C PRO A 134 2.33 8.89 19.41
N GLN A 135 3.39 9.71 19.27
CA GLN A 135 3.35 11.12 19.66
C GLN A 135 2.34 11.91 18.81
N GLY A 136 2.20 11.60 17.52
CA GLY A 136 1.20 12.23 16.66
C GLY A 136 -0.24 12.00 17.14
N LEU A 137 -0.54 10.82 17.69
CA LEU A 137 -1.83 10.54 18.32
C LEU A 137 -2.04 11.37 19.58
N VAL A 138 -1.01 11.49 20.43
CA VAL A 138 -1.06 12.30 21.66
C VAL A 138 -1.28 13.78 21.33
N ASP A 139 -0.54 14.33 20.39
CA ASP A 139 -0.60 15.75 20.02
C ASP A 139 -1.98 16.13 19.44
N LYS A 140 -2.65 15.19 18.77
CA LYS A 140 -3.99 15.37 18.22
C LYS A 140 -5.12 14.92 19.16
N HIS A 141 -4.80 14.43 20.35
CA HIS A 141 -5.77 13.89 21.31
C HIS A 141 -6.64 12.77 20.71
N LEU A 142 -6.02 11.90 19.90
CA LEU A 142 -6.66 10.78 19.22
C LEU A 142 -6.22 9.45 19.84
N THR A 143 -7.11 8.46 19.70
CA THR A 143 -6.80 7.05 20.01
C THR A 143 -6.96 6.22 18.75
N SER A 144 -6.04 5.28 18.55
CA SER A 144 -6.10 4.32 17.45
C SER A 144 -5.63 2.96 17.95
N VAL A 145 -6.28 1.90 17.47
CA VAL A 145 -5.86 0.52 17.73
C VAL A 145 -4.50 0.18 17.08
N LEU A 146 -4.01 1.03 16.18
CA LEU A 146 -2.67 0.91 15.58
C LEU A 146 -1.57 1.50 16.47
N GLU A 147 -1.91 2.31 17.46
CA GLU A 147 -0.98 2.94 18.40
C GLU A 147 0.13 3.77 17.73
N GLY A 148 -0.12 4.30 16.52
CA GLY A 148 0.87 5.02 15.71
C GLY A 148 1.98 4.12 15.17
N GLN A 149 1.72 2.84 14.98
CA GLN A 149 2.70 1.84 14.55
C GLN A 149 2.20 1.03 13.34
N ALA A 150 1.63 1.70 12.35
CA ALA A 150 1.15 1.04 11.14
C ALA A 150 2.30 0.38 10.37
N ASP A 151 2.11 -0.88 9.98
CA ASP A 151 3.02 -1.65 9.12
C ASP A 151 2.67 -1.46 7.64
N VAL A 152 1.43 -1.09 7.36
CA VAL A 152 0.89 -0.90 6.01
C VAL A 152 0.14 0.41 5.94
N LEU A 153 0.42 1.19 4.89
CA LEU A 153 -0.30 2.43 4.56
C LEU A 153 -1.08 2.23 3.26
N ILE A 154 -2.39 2.45 3.30
CA ILE A 154 -3.25 2.48 2.11
C ILE A 154 -3.63 3.92 1.82
N PHE A 155 -3.20 4.40 0.65
CA PHE A 155 -3.43 5.78 0.21
C PHE A 155 -4.82 5.97 -0.39
N PRO A 156 -5.39 7.18 -0.29
CA PRO A 156 -6.69 7.49 -0.87
C PRO A 156 -6.67 7.47 -2.41
N ASP A 157 -5.55 7.88 -3.00
CA ASP A 157 -5.32 8.04 -4.42
C ASP A 157 -3.83 7.91 -4.76
N ILE A 158 -3.53 7.81 -6.06
CA ILE A 158 -2.16 7.64 -6.56
C ILE A 158 -1.32 8.92 -6.36
N GLU A 159 -1.93 10.08 -6.45
CA GLU A 159 -1.25 11.36 -6.29
C GLU A 159 -0.62 11.46 -4.91
N THR A 160 -1.40 11.15 -3.87
CA THR A 160 -0.92 11.10 -2.49
C THR A 160 0.16 10.03 -2.32
N GLY A 161 -0.12 8.82 -2.78
CA GLY A 161 0.82 7.69 -2.66
C GLY A 161 2.14 7.95 -3.37
N ASN A 162 2.10 8.42 -4.61
CA ASN A 162 3.28 8.72 -5.40
C ASN A 162 4.09 9.88 -4.81
N ALA A 163 3.41 10.94 -4.33
CA ALA A 163 4.08 12.06 -3.67
C ALA A 163 4.83 11.60 -2.42
N VAL A 164 4.22 10.79 -1.55
CA VAL A 164 4.88 10.25 -0.36
C VAL A 164 6.04 9.34 -0.75
N TYR A 165 5.84 8.41 -1.70
CA TYR A 165 6.90 7.53 -2.22
C TYR A 165 8.11 8.34 -2.67
N LYS A 166 7.91 9.35 -3.52
CA LYS A 166 9.00 10.19 -4.05
C LYS A 166 9.67 11.02 -2.95
N THR A 167 8.89 11.54 -2.01
CA THR A 167 9.41 12.30 -0.88
C THR A 167 10.33 11.44 -0.02
N LEU A 168 9.92 10.24 0.33
CA LEU A 168 10.73 9.31 1.13
C LEU A 168 11.99 8.88 0.38
N SER A 169 11.86 8.52 -0.90
CA SER A 169 13.01 8.11 -1.73
C SER A 169 14.06 9.22 -1.90
N PHE A 170 13.63 10.48 -1.93
CA PHE A 170 14.53 11.61 -2.18
C PHE A 170 15.04 12.28 -0.91
N LEU A 171 14.20 12.44 0.11
CA LEU A 171 14.50 13.26 1.29
C LEU A 171 14.93 12.45 2.52
N VAL A 172 14.63 11.16 2.57
CA VAL A 172 15.01 10.33 3.71
C VAL A 172 16.36 9.64 3.45
N PRO A 173 17.45 10.08 4.09
CA PRO A 173 18.76 9.45 3.92
C PRO A 173 18.71 7.98 4.32
N LYS A 174 19.29 7.09 3.50
CA LYS A 174 19.34 5.64 3.73
C LYS A 174 17.96 4.95 3.78
N ALA A 175 16.90 5.59 3.28
CA ALA A 175 15.68 4.86 3.00
C ALA A 175 15.93 3.92 1.82
N GLU A 176 15.57 2.67 2.00
CA GLU A 176 15.66 1.65 0.94
C GLU A 176 14.25 1.26 0.52
N ALA A 177 14.05 1.11 -0.77
CA ALA A 177 12.74 0.76 -1.31
C ALA A 177 12.84 -0.42 -2.26
N ALA A 178 11.87 -1.33 -2.14
CA ALA A 178 11.60 -2.37 -3.12
C ALA A 178 10.12 -2.32 -3.48
N SER A 179 9.76 -2.66 -4.72
CA SER A 179 8.35 -2.62 -5.08
C SER A 179 7.97 -3.65 -6.13
N MET A 180 6.69 -4.03 -6.11
CA MET A 180 6.15 -5.01 -7.01
C MET A 180 4.67 -4.75 -7.33
N LEU A 181 4.22 -5.31 -8.46
CA LEU A 181 2.80 -5.45 -8.72
C LEU A 181 2.24 -6.65 -7.94
N VAL A 182 1.05 -6.45 -7.40
CA VAL A 182 0.25 -7.47 -6.71
C VAL A 182 -1.05 -7.73 -7.47
N GLY A 183 -1.64 -8.91 -7.29
CA GLY A 183 -2.82 -9.33 -8.05
C GLY A 183 -2.46 -9.89 -9.44
N THR A 184 -1.19 -10.10 -9.71
CA THR A 184 -0.67 -10.78 -10.91
C THR A 184 -0.56 -12.28 -10.67
N THR A 185 -0.56 -13.08 -11.75
CA THR A 185 -0.39 -14.55 -11.69
C THR A 185 1.05 -14.96 -11.36
N HIS A 186 2.02 -14.09 -11.66
CA HIS A 186 3.44 -14.27 -11.36
C HIS A 186 4.01 -12.97 -10.81
N PRO A 187 5.05 -12.98 -9.98
CA PRO A 187 5.66 -11.78 -9.44
C PRO A 187 6.16 -10.84 -10.54
N VAL A 188 5.80 -9.57 -10.45
CA VAL A 188 6.28 -8.51 -11.34
C VAL A 188 6.95 -7.43 -10.49
N VAL A 189 8.27 -7.42 -10.50
CA VAL A 189 9.07 -6.45 -9.74
C VAL A 189 9.17 -5.14 -10.53
N LEU A 190 8.79 -4.04 -9.90
CA LEU A 190 8.93 -2.70 -10.46
C LEU A 190 10.08 -1.97 -9.79
N THR A 191 11.03 -1.51 -10.60
CA THR A 191 12.08 -0.60 -10.14
C THR A 191 11.85 0.79 -10.70
N SER A 192 12.15 1.83 -9.92
CA SER A 192 12.24 3.19 -10.43
C SER A 192 13.52 3.36 -11.25
N ARG A 193 13.49 4.18 -12.31
CA ARG A 193 14.70 4.52 -13.09
C ARG A 193 15.74 5.28 -12.28
N GLY A 194 15.35 5.82 -11.13
CA GLY A 194 16.23 6.52 -10.19
C GLY A 194 16.67 5.68 -8.99
N ASP A 195 16.29 4.40 -8.94
CA ASP A 195 16.73 3.51 -7.86
C ASP A 195 18.20 3.17 -8.05
N SER A 196 18.97 3.18 -6.96
CA SER A 196 20.36 2.74 -6.98
C SER A 196 20.44 1.23 -7.17
N ILE A 197 21.53 0.80 -7.79
CA ILE A 197 21.95 -0.62 -7.79
C ILE A 197 22.60 -0.84 -6.41
N ALA A 198 21.83 -1.14 -5.40
CA ALA A 198 22.30 -1.53 -4.07
C ALA A 198 21.97 -3.01 -3.86
#